data_d03ea3b002194793b5007bf520a868a5
#
_entry.id   d03ea3b002194793b5007bf520a868a5
#
_cell.length_a   1.000
_cell.length_b   1.000
_cell.length_c   1.000
_cell.angle_alpha   90.00
_cell.angle_beta   90.00
_cell.angle_gamma   90.00
#
_symmetry.space_group_name_H-M   'P 1'
#
loop_
_entity.id
_entity.type
_entity.pdbx_description
1 polymer ?
#
loop_
_entity_poly.entity_id
_entity_poly.type
_entity_poly.pdbx_seq_one_letter_code
_entity_poly.pdbx_strand_id
1 'polypeptide(L)'
;MTENILKSYFSISHDETFPPGKKKTIEAAINLFAKQGYHGTSTLQIAKEAGVSQATVFKYFKTKEDLLYSIIVPIIPKLFLNFLKRTQNTNSLEELISYAVEDRMMFLKENKNTVKIVFSEILTNENLKTQLIDSLKVVFAEINFKDILQKHKENNPEINENLSSAEVIRSFAGPIMTYSAQRFILFEDVPCPTEEHDLQFIKQQIYRNLTK
;
A
#
# COMPACT_ATOMS: atom_id res chain seq x y z
N MET A 1 -8.87 -6.06 10.37
CA MET A 1 -9.54 -4.92 9.71
C MET A 1 -8.58 -4.42 8.65
N THR A 2 -8.96 -4.57 7.40
CA THR A 2 -8.19 -4.09 6.26
C THR A 2 -8.21 -2.58 6.21
N GLU A 3 -7.06 -1.98 6.03
CA GLU A 3 -6.88 -0.54 6.06
C GLU A 3 -7.09 0.03 4.66
N ASN A 4 -8.22 0.71 4.45
CA ASN A 4 -8.40 1.48 3.22
C ASN A 4 -7.55 2.75 3.28
N ILE A 5 -6.67 2.94 2.29
CA ILE A 5 -5.70 4.05 2.23
C ILE A 5 -6.38 5.41 2.46
N LEU A 6 -7.50 5.64 1.76
CA LEU A 6 -8.17 6.94 1.83
C LEU A 6 -8.90 7.14 3.16
N LYS A 7 -9.48 6.09 3.73
CA LYS A 7 -10.15 6.18 5.05
C LYS A 7 -9.17 6.29 6.20
N SER A 8 -8.00 5.65 6.08
CA SER A 8 -6.96 5.68 7.11
C SER A 8 -6.23 7.02 7.19
N TYR A 9 -6.37 7.90 6.20
CA TYR A 9 -5.69 9.20 6.19
C TYR A 9 -5.92 9.99 7.47
N PHE A 10 -7.16 10.11 7.92
CA PHE A 10 -7.51 10.93 9.09
C PHE A 10 -7.08 10.31 10.43
N SER A 11 -7.04 8.99 10.52
CA SER A 11 -6.54 8.29 11.71
C SER A 11 -5.01 8.29 11.80
N ILE A 12 -4.34 8.44 10.66
CA ILE A 12 -2.88 8.32 10.54
C ILE A 12 -2.20 9.70 10.46
N SER A 13 -2.81 10.66 9.75
CA SER A 13 -2.29 12.03 9.65
C SER A 13 -2.80 12.85 10.83
N HIS A 14 -2.13 12.79 11.97
CA HIS A 14 -2.35 13.69 13.12
C HIS A 14 -1.96 15.15 12.84
N ASP A 15 -2.05 15.61 11.60
CA ASP A 15 -1.60 16.94 11.23
C ASP A 15 -2.70 17.98 11.50
N GLU A 16 -2.87 18.32 12.80
CA GLU A 16 -3.76 19.38 13.26
C GLU A 16 -3.32 20.78 12.77
N THR A 17 -2.14 20.89 12.16
CA THR A 17 -1.51 22.15 11.77
C THR A 17 -1.94 22.67 10.40
N PHE A 18 -2.73 21.93 9.63
CA PHE A 18 -3.16 22.38 8.31
C PHE A 18 -4.15 23.56 8.38
N PRO A 19 -3.96 24.59 7.52
CA PRO A 19 -4.97 25.63 7.37
C PRO A 19 -6.35 25.01 7.07
N PRO A 20 -7.46 25.57 7.63
CA PRO A 20 -8.78 24.97 7.48
C PRO A 20 -9.19 24.68 6.04
N GLY A 21 -8.84 25.56 5.10
CA GLY A 21 -9.13 25.35 3.67
C GLY A 21 -8.36 24.19 3.06
N LYS A 22 -7.10 23.95 3.48
CA LYS A 22 -6.29 22.80 3.03
C LYS A 22 -6.90 21.50 3.55
N LYS A 23 -7.24 21.46 4.84
CA LYS A 23 -7.87 20.28 5.46
C LYS A 23 -9.16 19.91 4.76
N LYS A 24 -10.09 20.87 4.58
CA LYS A 24 -11.37 20.66 3.88
C LYS A 24 -11.15 20.15 2.44
N THR A 25 -10.13 20.66 1.74
CA THR A 25 -9.80 20.21 0.36
C THR A 25 -9.36 18.76 0.35
N ILE A 26 -8.50 18.35 1.28
CA ILE A 26 -8.05 16.94 1.41
C ILE A 26 -9.24 16.03 1.75
N GLU A 27 -10.08 16.43 2.72
CA GLU A 27 -11.28 15.67 3.11
C GLU A 27 -12.22 15.44 1.93
N ALA A 28 -12.54 16.51 1.21
CA ALA A 28 -13.38 16.42 0.02
C ALA A 28 -12.77 15.54 -1.08
N ALA A 29 -11.46 15.65 -1.31
CA ALA A 29 -10.75 14.84 -2.29
C ALA A 29 -10.80 13.34 -1.91
N ILE A 30 -10.54 13.00 -0.65
CA ILE A 30 -10.62 11.62 -0.16
C ILE A 30 -12.01 11.04 -0.38
N ASN A 31 -13.05 11.77 -0.01
CA ASN A 31 -14.43 11.33 -0.15
C ASN A 31 -14.81 11.12 -1.63
N LEU A 32 -14.47 12.06 -2.50
CA LEU A 32 -14.78 11.98 -3.92
C LEU A 32 -13.95 10.89 -4.62
N PHE A 33 -12.66 10.77 -4.33
CA PHE A 33 -11.81 9.71 -4.88
C PHE A 33 -12.29 8.32 -4.45
N ALA A 34 -12.74 8.16 -3.21
CA ALA A 34 -13.33 6.91 -2.73
C ALA A 34 -14.68 6.58 -3.37
N LYS A 35 -15.51 7.60 -3.66
CA LYS A 35 -16.87 7.44 -4.18
C LYS A 35 -16.92 7.20 -5.69
N GLN A 36 -16.18 7.98 -6.46
CA GLN A 36 -16.26 8.01 -7.93
C GLN A 36 -14.92 7.81 -8.65
N GLY A 37 -13.87 7.50 -7.90
CA GLY A 37 -12.52 7.28 -8.40
C GLY A 37 -11.75 8.57 -8.70
N TYR A 38 -10.43 8.44 -8.84
CA TYR A 38 -9.53 9.57 -9.12
C TYR A 38 -9.84 10.24 -10.46
N HIS A 39 -9.94 9.44 -11.54
CA HIS A 39 -10.17 9.96 -12.88
C HIS A 39 -11.55 10.59 -13.05
N GLY A 40 -12.58 10.09 -12.35
CA GLY A 40 -13.93 10.63 -12.35
C GLY A 40 -14.11 11.91 -11.51
N THR A 41 -13.05 12.37 -10.81
CA THR A 41 -13.10 13.53 -9.93
C THR A 41 -12.36 14.72 -10.53
N SER A 42 -13.02 15.90 -10.59
CA SER A 42 -12.40 17.15 -11.00
C SER A 42 -12.06 18.05 -9.80
N THR A 43 -11.10 18.97 -9.96
CA THR A 43 -10.76 19.97 -8.94
C THR A 43 -11.92 20.90 -8.64
N LEU A 44 -12.82 21.14 -9.59
CA LEU A 44 -14.05 21.91 -9.37
C LEU A 44 -15.02 21.19 -8.44
N GLN A 45 -15.21 19.89 -8.62
CA GLN A 45 -16.05 19.08 -7.72
C GLN A 45 -15.45 19.06 -6.31
N ILE A 46 -14.12 18.93 -6.19
CA ILE A 46 -13.42 18.99 -4.91
C ILE A 46 -13.64 20.33 -4.23
N ALA A 47 -13.50 21.45 -4.95
CA ALA A 47 -13.73 22.79 -4.41
C ALA A 47 -15.17 22.95 -3.88
N LYS A 48 -16.16 22.49 -4.67
CA LYS A 48 -17.58 22.54 -4.28
C LYS A 48 -17.86 21.70 -3.03
N GLU A 49 -17.38 20.47 -2.99
CA GLU A 49 -17.54 19.57 -1.84
C GLU A 49 -16.86 20.11 -0.58
N ALA A 50 -15.67 20.72 -0.74
CA ALA A 50 -14.91 21.33 0.35
C ALA A 50 -15.52 22.67 0.86
N GLY A 51 -16.49 23.25 0.14
CA GLY A 51 -17.03 24.58 0.45
C GLY A 51 -16.00 25.69 0.32
N VAL A 52 -15.06 25.57 -0.64
CA VAL A 52 -14.03 26.58 -0.92
C VAL A 52 -14.04 26.96 -2.40
N SER A 53 -13.35 28.06 -2.76
CA SER A 53 -13.16 28.39 -4.16
C SER A 53 -12.15 27.47 -4.84
N GLN A 54 -12.27 27.27 -6.17
CA GLN A 54 -11.28 26.52 -6.93
C GLN A 54 -9.89 27.17 -6.83
N ALA A 55 -9.82 28.50 -6.73
CA ALA A 55 -8.57 29.24 -6.47
C ALA A 55 -7.95 28.84 -5.11
N THR A 56 -8.77 28.54 -4.10
CA THR A 56 -8.29 28.03 -2.82
C THR A 56 -7.68 26.64 -2.95
N VAL A 57 -8.26 25.76 -3.76
CA VAL A 57 -7.69 24.44 -4.05
C VAL A 57 -6.31 24.61 -4.72
N PHE A 58 -6.22 25.44 -5.76
CA PHE A 58 -4.95 25.68 -6.48
C PHE A 58 -3.89 26.44 -5.66
N LYS A 59 -4.32 27.20 -4.64
CA LYS A 59 -3.39 27.80 -3.67
C LYS A 59 -2.58 26.74 -2.91
N TYR A 60 -3.21 25.60 -2.56
CA TYR A 60 -2.56 24.53 -1.79
C TYR A 60 -1.97 23.43 -2.66
N PHE A 61 -2.60 23.15 -3.80
CA PHE A 61 -2.24 22.05 -4.69
C PHE A 61 -2.30 22.53 -6.13
N LYS A 62 -1.14 22.60 -6.79
CA LYS A 62 -1.03 23.12 -8.16
C LYS A 62 -1.80 22.26 -9.15
N THR A 63 -1.84 20.96 -8.88
CA THR A 63 -2.50 19.95 -9.72
C THR A 63 -3.35 19.00 -8.87
N LYS A 64 -4.20 18.22 -9.52
CA LYS A 64 -4.96 17.13 -8.85
C LYS A 64 -4.00 16.01 -8.40
N GLU A 65 -2.93 15.82 -9.13
CA GLU A 65 -1.84 14.90 -8.83
C GLU A 65 -1.13 15.30 -7.53
N ASP A 66 -0.77 16.59 -7.36
CA ASP A 66 -0.16 17.10 -6.11
C ASP A 66 -1.06 16.84 -4.89
N LEU A 67 -2.37 17.01 -5.06
CA LEU A 67 -3.35 16.71 -4.02
C LEU A 67 -3.37 15.21 -3.69
N LEU A 68 -3.40 14.35 -4.70
CA LEU A 68 -3.34 12.90 -4.51
C LEU A 68 -2.05 12.48 -3.79
N TYR A 69 -0.89 13.02 -4.22
CA TYR A 69 0.40 12.70 -3.60
C TYR A 69 0.48 13.15 -2.14
N SER A 70 -0.10 14.31 -1.82
CA SER A 70 -0.18 14.78 -0.42
C SER A 70 -0.98 13.85 0.48
N ILE A 71 -1.87 13.03 -0.09
CA ILE A 71 -2.64 12.01 0.63
C ILE A 71 -1.85 10.71 0.72
N ILE A 72 -1.27 10.26 -0.39
CA ILE A 72 -0.69 8.91 -0.52
C ILE A 72 0.68 8.80 0.14
N VAL A 73 1.57 9.78 -0.09
CA VAL A 73 2.96 9.72 0.36
C VAL A 73 3.11 9.56 1.87
N PRO A 74 2.34 10.25 2.73
CA PRO A 74 2.45 10.04 4.17
C PRO A 74 1.82 8.74 4.68
N ILE A 75 0.90 8.14 3.91
CA ILE A 75 0.10 7.00 4.38
C ILE A 75 0.67 5.67 4.01
N ILE A 76 1.11 5.50 2.76
CA ILE A 76 1.62 4.19 2.27
C ILE A 76 2.75 3.65 3.18
N PRO A 77 3.75 4.46 3.57
CA PRO A 77 4.80 3.98 4.48
C PRO A 77 4.26 3.54 5.84
N LYS A 78 3.30 4.27 6.41
CA LYS A 78 2.70 3.92 7.71
C LYS A 78 1.89 2.63 7.66
N LEU A 79 1.11 2.42 6.59
CA LEU A 79 0.38 1.17 6.38
C LEU A 79 1.35 -0.01 6.19
N PHE A 80 2.46 0.22 5.50
CA PHE A 80 3.50 -0.78 5.34
C PHE A 80 4.22 -1.08 6.67
N LEU A 81 4.51 -0.06 7.47
CA LEU A 81 5.06 -0.20 8.81
C LEU A 81 4.14 -1.03 9.73
N ASN A 82 2.83 -0.74 9.72
CA ASN A 82 1.85 -1.49 10.51
C ASN A 82 1.82 -2.97 10.10
N PHE A 83 1.84 -3.25 8.79
CA PHE A 83 1.95 -4.62 8.28
C PHE A 83 3.20 -5.32 8.81
N LEU A 84 4.37 -4.71 8.67
CA LEU A 84 5.63 -5.30 9.12
C LEU A 84 5.68 -5.51 10.64
N LYS A 85 5.13 -4.58 11.44
CA LYS A 85 5.02 -4.77 12.90
C LYS A 85 4.19 -5.99 13.28
N ARG A 86 3.13 -6.28 12.52
CA ARG A 86 2.29 -7.47 12.77
C ARG A 86 3.01 -8.78 12.43
N THR A 87 3.90 -8.79 11.43
CA THR A 87 4.68 -10.00 11.10
C THR A 87 5.61 -10.43 12.23
N GLN A 88 6.00 -9.54 13.14
CA GLN A 88 6.84 -9.88 14.30
C GLN A 88 6.17 -10.81 15.30
N ASN A 89 4.84 -10.92 15.26
CA ASN A 89 4.06 -11.72 16.20
C ASN A 89 3.74 -13.12 15.67
N THR A 90 4.21 -13.49 14.47
CA THR A 90 4.04 -14.83 13.93
C THR A 90 5.10 -15.79 14.50
N ASN A 91 4.68 -17.03 14.79
CA ASN A 91 5.52 -18.01 15.49
C ASN A 91 6.14 -19.05 14.55
N SER A 92 5.54 -19.25 13.37
CA SER A 92 6.05 -20.18 12.35
C SER A 92 6.14 -19.53 10.97
N LEU A 93 6.90 -20.13 10.07
CA LEU A 93 7.01 -19.68 8.69
C LEU A 93 5.67 -19.75 7.96
N GLU A 94 4.89 -20.80 8.20
CA GLU A 94 3.55 -20.95 7.60
C GLU A 94 2.60 -19.86 8.07
N GLU A 95 2.62 -19.53 9.37
CA GLU A 95 1.82 -18.44 9.93
C GLU A 95 2.20 -17.09 9.32
N LEU A 96 3.51 -16.82 9.21
CA LEU A 96 4.04 -15.62 8.55
C LEU A 96 3.57 -15.51 7.11
N ILE A 97 3.70 -16.58 6.33
CA ILE A 97 3.31 -16.61 4.92
C ILE A 97 1.80 -16.44 4.78
N SER A 98 1.01 -17.18 5.57
CA SER A 98 -0.47 -17.04 5.56
C SER A 98 -0.89 -15.63 5.86
N TYR A 99 -0.39 -15.05 6.94
CA TYR A 99 -0.68 -13.67 7.30
C TYR A 99 -0.29 -12.69 6.19
N ALA A 100 0.93 -12.81 5.65
CA ALA A 100 1.42 -11.89 4.63
C ALA A 100 0.60 -11.95 3.33
N VAL A 101 0.25 -13.14 2.88
CA VAL A 101 -0.56 -13.32 1.65
C VAL A 101 -1.98 -12.80 1.87
N GLU A 102 -2.66 -13.22 2.93
CA GLU A 102 -4.04 -12.84 3.20
C GLU A 102 -4.21 -11.34 3.43
N ASP A 103 -3.35 -10.75 4.27
CA ASP A 103 -3.39 -9.32 4.58
C ASP A 103 -3.09 -8.48 3.33
N ARG A 104 -2.07 -8.84 2.56
CA ARG A 104 -1.71 -8.08 1.36
C ARG A 104 -2.74 -8.24 0.25
N MET A 105 -3.27 -9.43 0.03
CA MET A 105 -4.32 -9.65 -0.97
C MET A 105 -5.59 -8.87 -0.62
N MET A 106 -6.02 -8.89 0.64
CA MET A 106 -7.17 -8.13 1.11
C MET A 106 -6.92 -6.62 0.98
N PHE A 107 -5.72 -6.14 1.36
CA PHE A 107 -5.31 -4.75 1.19
C PHE A 107 -5.37 -4.31 -0.28
N LEU A 108 -4.80 -5.09 -1.20
CA LEU A 108 -4.78 -4.79 -2.63
C LEU A 108 -6.18 -4.82 -3.25
N LYS A 109 -7.03 -5.75 -2.84
CA LYS A 109 -8.44 -5.85 -3.28
C LYS A 109 -9.24 -4.61 -2.86
N GLU A 110 -9.14 -4.19 -1.60
CA GLU A 110 -9.87 -3.02 -1.09
C GLU A 110 -9.35 -1.69 -1.64
N ASN A 111 -8.09 -1.63 -2.02
CA ASN A 111 -7.44 -0.41 -2.49
C ASN A 111 -7.11 -0.45 -4.00
N LYS A 112 -7.70 -1.37 -4.77
CA LYS A 112 -7.33 -1.63 -6.17
C LYS A 112 -7.22 -0.38 -7.03
N ASN A 113 -8.19 0.53 -6.93
CA ASN A 113 -8.19 1.77 -7.73
C ASN A 113 -7.04 2.70 -7.33
N THR A 114 -6.80 2.87 -6.04
CA THR A 114 -5.68 3.68 -5.54
C THR A 114 -4.34 3.06 -5.93
N VAL A 115 -4.21 1.74 -5.80
CA VAL A 115 -2.99 0.99 -6.19
C VAL A 115 -2.71 1.13 -7.68
N LYS A 116 -3.73 1.01 -8.55
CA LYS A 116 -3.58 1.25 -10.01
C LYS A 116 -3.02 2.63 -10.30
N ILE A 117 -3.59 3.68 -9.67
CA ILE A 117 -3.16 5.05 -9.86
C ILE A 117 -1.70 5.22 -9.39
N VAL A 118 -1.39 4.78 -8.18
CA VAL A 118 -0.04 4.87 -7.61
C VAL A 118 0.98 4.14 -8.49
N PHE A 119 0.64 2.95 -8.96
CA PHE A 119 1.51 2.15 -9.82
C PHE A 119 1.76 2.86 -11.17
N SER A 120 0.70 3.39 -11.80
CA SER A 120 0.83 4.17 -13.04
C SER A 120 1.71 5.41 -12.86
N GLU A 121 1.50 6.14 -11.76
CA GLU A 121 2.27 7.36 -11.47
C GLU A 121 3.74 7.06 -11.13
N ILE A 122 4.04 5.98 -10.42
CA ILE A 122 5.43 5.57 -10.15
C ILE A 122 6.21 5.28 -11.44
N LEU A 123 5.56 4.78 -12.48
CA LEU A 123 6.21 4.49 -13.76
C LEU A 123 6.52 5.76 -14.57
N THR A 124 5.80 6.84 -14.34
CA THR A 124 5.87 8.06 -15.17
C THR A 124 6.36 9.30 -14.43
N ASN A 125 6.32 9.30 -13.09
CA ASN A 125 6.65 10.44 -12.25
C ASN A 125 7.81 10.12 -11.29
N GLU A 126 9.01 10.55 -11.69
CA GLU A 126 10.23 10.32 -10.92
C GLU A 126 10.19 10.98 -9.51
N ASN A 127 9.48 12.12 -9.37
CA ASN A 127 9.38 12.81 -8.08
C ASN A 127 8.56 11.98 -7.07
N LEU A 128 7.39 11.48 -7.47
CA LEU A 128 6.58 10.59 -6.61
C LEU A 128 7.34 9.30 -6.27
N LYS A 129 7.97 8.69 -7.27
CA LYS A 129 8.78 7.48 -7.09
C LYS A 129 9.87 7.70 -6.04
N THR A 130 10.63 8.80 -6.15
CA THR A 130 11.69 9.14 -5.19
C THR A 130 11.14 9.34 -3.79
N GLN A 131 10.06 10.12 -3.63
CA GLN A 131 9.43 10.39 -2.33
C GLN A 131 8.94 9.09 -1.66
N LEU A 132 8.31 8.20 -2.41
CA LEU A 132 7.84 6.91 -1.87
C LEU A 132 8.99 6.00 -1.48
N ILE A 133 10.02 5.90 -2.32
CA ILE A 133 11.22 5.09 -2.01
C ILE A 133 11.89 5.59 -0.74
N ASP A 134 12.10 6.91 -0.61
CA ASP A 134 12.76 7.49 0.56
C ASP A 134 11.92 7.30 1.82
N SER A 135 10.60 7.45 1.73
CA SER A 135 9.69 7.16 2.84
C SER A 135 9.73 5.68 3.26
N LEU A 136 9.82 4.75 2.31
CA LEU A 136 9.96 3.32 2.62
C LEU A 136 11.32 2.99 3.24
N LYS A 137 12.42 3.62 2.80
CA LYS A 137 13.73 3.46 3.44
C LYS A 137 13.68 3.83 4.93
N VAL A 138 12.99 4.93 5.28
CA VAL A 138 12.79 5.33 6.68
C VAL A 138 12.04 4.25 7.45
N VAL A 139 10.97 3.67 6.89
CA VAL A 139 10.23 2.57 7.53
C VAL A 139 11.12 1.35 7.77
N PHE A 140 11.88 0.92 6.77
CA PHE A 140 12.79 -0.23 6.92
C PHE A 140 13.87 0.01 7.99
N ALA A 141 14.35 1.27 8.12
CA ALA A 141 15.30 1.63 9.16
C ALA A 141 14.63 1.66 10.56
N GLU A 142 13.41 2.21 10.66
CA GLU A 142 12.67 2.31 11.94
C GLU A 142 12.39 0.94 12.57
N ILE A 143 11.99 -0.04 11.75
CA ILE A 143 11.63 -1.38 12.26
C ILE A 143 12.83 -2.33 12.38
N ASN A 144 14.02 -1.91 11.96
CA ASN A 144 15.19 -2.78 11.86
C ASN A 144 14.86 -4.12 11.16
N PHE A 145 14.46 -4.05 9.89
CA PHE A 145 13.97 -5.21 9.13
C PHE A 145 14.94 -6.41 9.15
N LYS A 146 16.24 -6.13 9.25
CA LYS A 146 17.25 -7.19 9.33
C LYS A 146 17.10 -8.04 10.60
N ASP A 147 16.79 -7.41 11.73
CA ASP A 147 16.60 -8.13 13.00
C ASP A 147 15.32 -8.97 12.98
N ILE A 148 14.24 -8.44 12.35
CA ILE A 148 13.01 -9.22 12.15
C ILE A 148 13.32 -10.48 11.33
N LEU A 149 14.02 -10.31 10.23
CA LEU A 149 14.40 -11.42 9.35
C LEU A 149 15.30 -12.43 10.07
N GLN A 150 16.29 -11.94 10.83
CA GLN A 150 17.19 -12.79 11.59
C GLN A 150 16.43 -13.62 12.65
N LYS A 151 15.51 -12.99 13.39
CA LYS A 151 14.66 -13.67 14.35
C LYS A 151 13.82 -14.78 13.69
N HIS A 152 13.24 -14.50 12.53
CA HIS A 152 12.49 -15.53 11.81
C HIS A 152 13.38 -16.69 11.35
N LYS A 153 14.60 -16.43 10.88
CA LYS A 153 15.56 -17.48 10.52
C LYS A 153 15.96 -18.35 11.70
N GLU A 154 16.15 -17.75 12.89
CA GLU A 154 16.49 -18.47 14.12
C GLU A 154 15.34 -19.35 14.61
N ASN A 155 14.10 -18.88 14.49
CA ASN A 155 12.91 -19.60 14.92
C ASN A 155 12.43 -20.65 13.91
N ASN A 156 12.84 -20.56 12.66
CA ASN A 156 12.39 -21.45 11.57
C ASN A 156 13.61 -21.96 10.79
N PRO A 157 14.24 -23.06 11.26
CA PRO A 157 15.50 -23.59 10.69
C PRO A 157 15.38 -24.09 9.25
N GLU A 158 14.17 -24.28 8.74
CA GLU A 158 13.89 -24.57 7.32
C GLU A 158 14.16 -23.39 6.39
N ILE A 159 14.15 -22.15 6.89
CA ILE A 159 14.48 -20.98 6.07
C ILE A 159 15.96 -21.06 5.63
N ASN A 160 16.18 -20.81 4.36
CA ASN A 160 17.54 -20.73 3.83
C ASN A 160 18.27 -19.50 4.40
N GLU A 161 19.26 -19.76 5.25
CA GLU A 161 20.05 -18.75 5.94
C GLU A 161 20.85 -17.82 5.01
N ASN A 162 21.16 -18.28 3.79
CA ASN A 162 21.92 -17.51 2.81
C ASN A 162 21.10 -16.44 2.08
N LEU A 163 19.76 -16.41 2.25
CA LEU A 163 18.91 -15.43 1.60
C LEU A 163 19.18 -14.03 2.15
N SER A 164 19.46 -13.10 1.25
CA SER A 164 19.52 -11.67 1.55
C SER A 164 18.12 -11.10 1.83
N SER A 165 18.05 -9.94 2.51
CA SER A 165 16.78 -9.23 2.73
C SER A 165 16.03 -8.94 1.42
N ALA A 166 16.76 -8.63 0.34
CA ALA A 166 16.16 -8.35 -0.97
C ALA A 166 15.55 -9.60 -1.61
N GLU A 167 16.15 -10.77 -1.43
CA GLU A 167 15.60 -12.05 -1.91
C GLU A 167 14.38 -12.46 -1.14
N VAL A 168 14.38 -12.29 0.18
CA VAL A 168 13.21 -12.53 1.02
C VAL A 168 12.05 -11.60 0.60
N ILE A 169 12.28 -10.30 0.46
CA ILE A 169 11.25 -9.36 0.01
C ILE A 169 10.71 -9.76 -1.36
N ARG A 170 11.56 -10.14 -2.32
CA ARG A 170 11.12 -10.59 -3.66
C ARG A 170 10.31 -11.87 -3.61
N SER A 171 10.66 -12.80 -2.72
CA SER A 171 9.94 -14.07 -2.55
C SER A 171 8.49 -13.86 -2.13
N PHE A 172 8.20 -12.84 -1.32
CA PHE A 172 6.84 -12.44 -0.98
C PHE A 172 6.20 -11.54 -2.05
N ALA A 173 6.88 -10.47 -2.43
CA ALA A 173 6.31 -9.44 -3.30
C ALA A 173 6.03 -9.96 -4.72
N GLY A 174 6.91 -10.79 -5.29
CA GLY A 174 6.78 -11.30 -6.65
C GLY A 174 5.46 -12.03 -6.89
N PRO A 175 5.19 -13.14 -6.21
CA PRO A 175 3.95 -13.89 -6.39
C PRO A 175 2.69 -13.07 -6.10
N ILE A 176 2.68 -12.30 -5.01
CA ILE A 176 1.54 -11.46 -4.61
C ILE A 176 1.26 -10.39 -5.66
N MET A 177 2.27 -9.66 -6.11
CA MET A 177 2.11 -8.59 -7.12
C MET A 177 1.71 -9.15 -8.48
N THR A 178 2.30 -10.26 -8.91
CA THR A 178 1.95 -10.89 -10.20
C THR A 178 0.50 -11.33 -10.22
N TYR A 179 0.06 -12.04 -9.18
CA TYR A 179 -1.33 -12.46 -9.06
C TYR A 179 -2.29 -11.26 -8.96
N SER A 180 -1.92 -10.24 -8.18
CA SER A 180 -2.74 -9.04 -8.03
C SER A 180 -2.87 -8.25 -9.34
N ALA A 181 -1.79 -8.13 -10.11
CA ALA A 181 -1.82 -7.51 -11.43
C ALA A 181 -2.74 -8.30 -12.38
N GLN A 182 -2.63 -9.63 -12.38
CA GLN A 182 -3.50 -10.50 -13.15
C GLN A 182 -4.97 -10.32 -12.77
N ARG A 183 -5.29 -10.35 -11.46
CA ARG A 183 -6.67 -10.31 -10.95
C ARG A 183 -7.31 -8.92 -11.01
N PHE A 184 -6.58 -7.88 -10.66
CA PHE A 184 -7.15 -6.54 -10.46
C PHE A 184 -6.88 -5.56 -11.62
N ILE A 185 -5.99 -5.93 -12.57
CA ILE A 185 -5.64 -5.08 -13.71
C ILE A 185 -6.02 -5.76 -15.03
N LEU A 186 -5.53 -7.00 -15.27
CA LEU A 186 -5.72 -7.66 -16.57
C LEU A 186 -7.07 -8.35 -16.71
N PHE A 187 -7.57 -8.97 -15.63
CA PHE A 187 -8.80 -9.78 -15.65
C PHE A 187 -9.79 -9.33 -14.57
N GLU A 188 -9.95 -8.02 -14.39
CA GLU A 188 -10.76 -7.42 -13.32
C GLU A 188 -12.22 -7.90 -13.33
N ASP A 189 -12.80 -8.02 -14.52
CA ASP A 189 -14.21 -8.39 -14.72
C ASP A 189 -14.43 -9.91 -14.90
N VAL A 190 -13.35 -10.70 -14.83
CA VAL A 190 -13.44 -12.15 -14.97
C VAL A 190 -13.66 -12.78 -13.59
N PRO A 191 -14.75 -13.55 -13.39
CA PRO A 191 -14.96 -14.30 -12.15
C PRO A 191 -13.78 -15.23 -11.84
N CYS A 192 -13.38 -15.31 -10.57
CA CYS A 192 -12.32 -16.22 -10.13
C CYS A 192 -12.89 -17.24 -9.15
N PRO A 193 -13.41 -18.37 -9.62
CA PRO A 193 -13.92 -19.43 -8.77
C PRO A 193 -12.81 -20.17 -7.99
N THR A 194 -11.54 -19.94 -8.34
CA THR A 194 -10.36 -20.60 -7.80
C THR A 194 -9.57 -19.73 -6.82
N GLU A 195 -10.11 -18.58 -6.36
CA GLU A 195 -9.36 -17.62 -5.52
C GLU A 195 -8.67 -18.29 -4.32
N GLU A 196 -9.37 -19.17 -3.61
CA GLU A 196 -8.80 -19.88 -2.46
C GLU A 196 -7.66 -20.81 -2.86
N HIS A 197 -7.83 -21.58 -3.93
CA HIS A 197 -6.78 -22.44 -4.48
C HIS A 197 -5.57 -21.64 -4.93
N ASP A 198 -5.79 -20.52 -5.61
CA ASP A 198 -4.72 -19.65 -6.09
C ASP A 198 -3.92 -19.04 -4.92
N LEU A 199 -4.59 -18.63 -3.84
CA LEU A 199 -3.92 -18.14 -2.64
C LEU A 199 -3.09 -19.25 -1.97
N GLN A 200 -3.58 -20.48 -1.91
CA GLN A 200 -2.81 -21.61 -1.40
C GLN A 200 -1.58 -21.89 -2.27
N PHE A 201 -1.72 -21.82 -3.60
CA PHE A 201 -0.59 -21.97 -4.52
C PHE A 201 0.48 -20.89 -4.30
N ILE A 202 0.06 -19.63 -4.10
CA ILE A 202 0.98 -18.50 -3.79
C ILE A 202 1.72 -18.76 -2.48
N LYS A 203 1.03 -19.22 -1.42
CA LYS A 203 1.64 -19.55 -0.14
C LYS A 203 2.70 -20.65 -0.30
N GLN A 204 2.39 -21.70 -1.05
CA GLN A 204 3.35 -22.77 -1.33
C GLN A 204 4.54 -22.30 -2.16
N GLN A 205 4.34 -21.43 -3.13
CA GLN A 205 5.41 -20.85 -3.93
C GLN A 205 6.36 -20.01 -3.06
N ILE A 206 5.81 -19.17 -2.16
CA ILE A 206 6.60 -18.37 -1.23
C ILE A 206 7.39 -19.29 -0.29
N TYR A 207 6.75 -20.32 0.26
CA TYR A 207 7.41 -21.30 1.13
C TYR A 207 8.61 -21.94 0.45
N ARG A 208 8.44 -22.45 -0.79
CA ARG A 208 9.53 -23.05 -1.58
C ARG A 208 10.67 -22.08 -1.90
N ASN A 209 10.34 -20.81 -2.12
CA ASN A 209 11.36 -19.79 -2.38
C ASN A 209 12.19 -19.43 -1.15
N LEU A 210 11.64 -19.62 0.06
CA LEU A 210 12.29 -19.27 1.33
C LEU A 210 13.03 -20.46 1.96
N THR A 211 12.67 -21.69 1.64
CA THR A 211 13.24 -22.89 2.27
C THR A 211 14.39 -23.49 1.45
N LYS A 212 15.15 -24.40 2.10
CA LYS A 212 16.28 -25.11 1.50
C LYS A 212 15.81 -26.18 0.55
#